data_c3b2fa201b6304dc57499f3877d7577f
#
_entry.id   c3b2fa201b6304dc57499f3877d7577f
#
_cell.length_a   1.000
_cell.length_b   1.000
_cell.length_c   1.000
_cell.angle_alpha   90.00
_cell.angle_beta   90.00
_cell.angle_gamma   90.00
#
_symmetry.space_group_name_H-M   'P 1'
#
loop_
_entity.id
_entity.type
_entity.pdbx_description
1 polymer ?
#
loop_
_entity_poly.entity_id
_entity_poly.type
_entity_poly.pdbx_seq_one_letter_code
_entity_poly.pdbx_strand_id
1 'polypeptide(L)'
;MKKRLWTRNFTLLITATGLGAVGGIAGGFAMSFLVFDETGSTLASALVLATELIPGFLLPLFIAPWMDRMPRKPFLVGGDMLNGVMYLLLGAYLLRGTFSYVGYLAFSLVLASLRAFDELAYNSIFPMLLPEGAEQKGYAVASTLYPVLRVMMLPLSAVLLDAVGAAWLLVGQGVLSLMAAAVESGIRIHEERRPPEESSSLRAWWADVKEAARYLRQE
;
A
#
# COMPACT_ATOMS: atom_id res chain seq x y z
N MET A 1 23.20 6.26 -25.94
CA MET A 1 22.19 5.19 -26.24
C MET A 1 21.04 5.38 -25.26
N LYS A 2 19.78 5.56 -25.73
CA LYS A 2 18.62 5.63 -24.85
C LYS A 2 18.42 4.27 -24.18
N LYS A 3 18.68 4.18 -22.87
CA LYS A 3 18.41 2.96 -22.10
C LYS A 3 16.89 2.67 -22.18
N ARG A 4 16.49 1.41 -22.36
CA ARG A 4 15.08 1.01 -22.42
C ARG A 4 14.47 1.13 -21.02
N LEU A 5 13.32 1.81 -20.87
CA LEU A 5 12.60 1.92 -19.60
C LEU A 5 12.19 0.53 -19.06
N TRP A 6 11.70 -0.33 -19.94
CA TRP A 6 11.20 -1.67 -19.58
C TRP A 6 12.35 -2.63 -19.30
N THR A 7 12.97 -2.44 -18.13
CA THR A 7 13.89 -3.41 -17.54
C THR A 7 13.09 -4.50 -16.82
N ARG A 8 13.71 -5.67 -16.58
CA ARG A 8 13.05 -6.75 -15.83
C ARG A 8 12.52 -6.27 -14.48
N ASN A 9 13.32 -5.53 -13.72
CA ASN A 9 12.94 -5.05 -12.39
C ASN A 9 11.79 -4.03 -12.45
N PHE A 10 11.84 -3.08 -13.39
CA PHE A 10 10.77 -2.11 -13.61
C PHE A 10 9.46 -2.80 -14.01
N THR A 11 9.53 -3.78 -14.93
CA THR A 11 8.35 -4.55 -15.34
C THR A 11 7.74 -5.32 -14.18
N LEU A 12 8.57 -5.98 -13.35
CA LEU A 12 8.09 -6.69 -12.17
C LEU A 12 7.39 -5.73 -11.19
N LEU A 13 8.01 -4.58 -10.90
CA LEU A 13 7.41 -3.59 -9.99
C LEU A 13 6.07 -3.08 -10.51
N ILE A 14 6.00 -2.64 -11.78
CA ILE A 14 4.75 -2.12 -12.37
C ILE A 14 3.66 -3.20 -12.43
N THR A 15 4.04 -4.47 -12.71
CA THR A 15 3.08 -5.59 -12.69
C THR A 15 2.54 -5.83 -11.29
N ALA A 16 3.40 -5.86 -10.27
CA ALA A 16 2.98 -6.02 -8.88
C ALA A 16 2.09 -4.86 -8.43
N THR A 17 2.50 -3.62 -8.72
CA THR A 17 1.68 -2.41 -8.44
C THR A 17 0.31 -2.50 -9.13
N GLY A 18 0.26 -2.99 -10.36
CA GLY A 18 -1.00 -3.19 -11.09
C GLY A 18 -1.91 -4.22 -10.41
N LEU A 19 -1.36 -5.36 -9.98
CA LEU A 19 -2.10 -6.40 -9.24
C LEU A 19 -2.63 -5.83 -7.92
N GLY A 20 -1.78 -5.16 -7.14
CA GLY A 20 -2.16 -4.51 -5.89
C GLY A 20 -3.24 -3.44 -6.08
N ALA A 21 -3.13 -2.63 -7.15
CA ALA A 21 -4.10 -1.59 -7.47
C ALA A 21 -5.48 -2.17 -7.86
N VAL A 22 -5.51 -3.21 -8.70
CA VAL A 22 -6.76 -3.90 -9.08
C VAL A 22 -7.48 -4.42 -7.85
N GLY A 23 -6.76 -5.16 -7.02
CA GLY A 23 -7.31 -5.68 -5.78
C GLY A 23 -7.72 -4.55 -4.81
N GLY A 24 -6.84 -3.57 -4.59
CA GLY A 24 -7.05 -2.45 -3.65
C GLY A 24 -8.27 -1.60 -4.00
N ILE A 25 -8.53 -1.36 -5.29
CA ILE A 25 -9.73 -0.64 -5.74
C ILE A 25 -10.98 -1.47 -5.47
N ALA A 26 -10.97 -2.76 -5.82
CA ALA A 26 -12.11 -3.64 -5.62
C ALA A 26 -12.40 -3.89 -4.12
N GLY A 27 -11.35 -4.16 -3.34
CA GLY A 27 -11.45 -4.37 -1.90
C GLY A 27 -11.90 -3.12 -1.15
N GLY A 28 -11.33 -1.94 -1.46
CA GLY A 28 -11.73 -0.67 -0.86
C GLY A 28 -13.19 -0.30 -1.17
N PHE A 29 -13.65 -0.57 -2.40
CA PHE A 29 -15.05 -0.42 -2.77
C PHE A 29 -15.94 -1.33 -1.95
N ALA A 30 -15.60 -2.64 -1.87
CA ALA A 30 -16.35 -3.62 -1.09
C ALA A 30 -16.39 -3.27 0.40
N MET A 31 -15.27 -2.79 0.96
CA MET A 31 -15.19 -2.36 2.35
C MET A 31 -16.14 -1.20 2.66
N SER A 32 -16.15 -0.18 1.84
CA SER A 32 -17.00 1.00 2.04
C SER A 32 -18.48 0.65 1.93
N PHE A 33 -18.83 -0.23 0.97
CA PHE A 33 -20.21 -0.66 0.73
C PHE A 33 -20.72 -1.57 1.85
N LEU A 34 -19.90 -2.52 2.31
CA LEU A 34 -20.27 -3.46 3.36
C LEU A 34 -20.66 -2.74 4.64
N VAL A 35 -19.91 -1.72 5.06
CA VAL A 35 -20.21 -0.96 6.28
C VAL A 35 -21.54 -0.22 6.15
N PHE A 36 -21.82 0.33 4.99
CA PHE A 36 -23.10 0.99 4.74
C PHE A 36 -24.27 0.00 4.77
N ASP A 37 -24.10 -1.15 4.13
CA ASP A 37 -25.13 -2.20 4.03
C ASP A 37 -25.48 -2.75 5.43
N GLU A 38 -24.47 -3.05 6.25
CA GLU A 38 -24.64 -3.64 7.59
C GLU A 38 -25.13 -2.63 8.65
N THR A 39 -24.77 -1.35 8.52
CA THR A 39 -25.09 -0.35 9.54
C THR A 39 -26.22 0.61 9.16
N GLY A 40 -26.53 0.73 7.86
CA GLY A 40 -27.43 1.75 7.33
C GLY A 40 -26.95 3.19 7.55
N SER A 41 -25.71 3.39 7.99
CA SER A 41 -25.17 4.67 8.42
C SER A 41 -24.07 5.19 7.51
N THR A 42 -24.30 6.31 6.86
CA THR A 42 -23.29 7.03 6.08
C THR A 42 -22.15 7.54 6.95
N LEU A 43 -22.44 7.90 8.22
CA LEU A 43 -21.43 8.31 9.16
C LEU A 43 -20.49 7.14 9.52
N ALA A 44 -21.02 5.93 9.69
CA ALA A 44 -20.21 4.74 9.95
C ALA A 44 -19.24 4.46 8.79
N SER A 45 -19.71 4.55 7.54
CA SER A 45 -18.85 4.41 6.36
C SER A 45 -17.81 5.53 6.26
N ALA A 46 -18.18 6.77 6.57
CA ALA A 46 -17.25 7.89 6.58
C ALA A 46 -16.16 7.75 7.65
N LEU A 47 -16.49 7.19 8.82
CA LEU A 47 -15.49 6.91 9.87
C LEU A 47 -14.48 5.84 9.43
N VAL A 48 -14.90 4.83 8.69
CA VAL A 48 -13.95 3.84 8.10
C VAL A 48 -12.98 4.54 7.15
N LEU A 49 -13.47 5.40 6.26
CA LEU A 49 -12.60 6.18 5.37
C LEU A 49 -11.65 7.10 6.16
N ALA A 50 -12.14 7.72 7.24
CA ALA A 50 -11.30 8.55 8.10
C ALA A 50 -10.19 7.74 8.80
N THR A 51 -10.50 6.51 9.25
CA THR A 51 -9.47 5.62 9.84
C THR A 51 -8.39 5.21 8.84
N GLU A 52 -8.71 5.16 7.55
CA GLU A 52 -7.71 4.91 6.50
C GLU A 52 -6.76 6.10 6.30
N LEU A 53 -7.24 7.33 6.46
CA LEU A 53 -6.43 8.53 6.25
C LEU A 53 -5.42 8.79 7.39
N ILE A 54 -5.78 8.47 8.64
CA ILE A 54 -4.95 8.76 9.82
C ILE A 54 -3.58 8.09 9.75
N PRO A 55 -3.45 6.78 9.51
CA PRO A 55 -2.15 6.14 9.37
C PRO A 55 -1.37 6.67 8.16
N GLY A 56 -2.04 6.87 7.02
CA GLY A 56 -1.42 7.38 5.79
C GLY A 56 -0.73 8.73 5.96
N PHE A 57 -1.26 9.58 6.84
CA PHE A 57 -0.69 10.89 7.12
C PHE A 57 0.33 10.86 8.28
N LEU A 58 0.02 10.18 9.38
CA LEU A 58 0.85 10.22 10.58
C LEU A 58 2.05 9.27 10.52
N LEU A 59 1.86 8.04 10.04
CA LEU A 59 2.92 7.03 10.07
C LEU A 59 4.16 7.40 9.25
N PRO A 60 4.05 7.98 8.03
CA PRO A 60 5.21 8.40 7.26
C PRO A 60 6.13 9.34 8.04
N LEU A 61 5.57 10.26 8.82
CA LEU A 61 6.36 11.23 9.61
C LEU A 61 7.27 10.55 10.64
N PHE A 62 6.81 9.42 11.19
CA PHE A 62 7.55 8.71 12.24
C PHE A 62 8.43 7.58 11.70
N ILE A 63 8.03 6.97 10.59
CA ILE A 63 8.63 5.73 10.07
C ILE A 63 9.67 6.01 9.00
N ALA A 64 9.53 7.10 8.22
CA ALA A 64 10.42 7.41 7.12
C ALA A 64 11.91 7.42 7.54
N PRO A 65 12.34 8.08 8.62
CA PRO A 65 13.74 8.07 9.03
C PRO A 65 14.26 6.68 9.43
N TRP A 66 13.36 5.81 9.92
CA TRP A 66 13.70 4.44 10.28
C TRP A 66 13.79 3.53 9.06
N MET A 67 12.88 3.70 8.12
CA MET A 67 12.84 2.92 6.88
C MET A 67 14.05 3.20 5.98
N ASP A 68 14.60 4.41 5.98
CA ASP A 68 15.81 4.76 5.23
C ASP A 68 17.06 3.99 5.67
N ARG A 69 17.04 3.41 6.87
CA ARG A 69 18.14 2.63 7.46
C ARG A 69 17.99 1.13 7.26
N MET A 70 16.81 0.67 6.80
CA MET A 70 16.51 -0.76 6.65
C MET A 70 16.50 -1.20 5.18
N PRO A 71 16.72 -2.49 4.90
CA PRO A 71 16.63 -3.00 3.55
C PRO A 71 15.17 -2.86 3.05
N ARG A 72 15.00 -2.17 1.94
CA ARG A 72 13.69 -1.71 1.43
C ARG A 72 12.87 -2.83 0.80
N LYS A 73 13.54 -3.76 0.09
CA LYS A 73 12.86 -4.88 -0.59
C LYS A 73 12.10 -5.81 0.35
N PRO A 74 12.65 -6.25 1.52
CA PRO A 74 11.90 -7.06 2.46
C PRO A 74 10.65 -6.38 3.01
N PHE A 75 10.66 -5.04 3.14
CA PHE A 75 9.49 -4.29 3.57
C PHE A 75 8.40 -4.27 2.51
N LEU A 76 8.75 -4.03 1.24
CA LEU A 76 7.80 -4.06 0.13
C LEU A 76 7.14 -5.44 0.02
N VAL A 77 7.93 -6.50 -0.11
CA VAL A 77 7.41 -7.87 -0.23
C VAL A 77 6.65 -8.30 1.04
N GLY A 78 7.19 -7.97 2.22
CA GLY A 78 6.57 -8.31 3.50
C GLY A 78 5.27 -7.55 3.75
N GLY A 79 5.20 -6.28 3.33
CA GLY A 79 4.00 -5.45 3.39
C GLY A 79 2.86 -6.05 2.58
N ASP A 80 3.10 -6.37 1.30
CA ASP A 80 2.11 -7.02 0.44
C ASP A 80 1.72 -8.42 0.93
N MET A 81 2.68 -9.22 1.44
CA MET A 81 2.37 -10.52 2.04
C MET A 81 1.43 -10.39 3.25
N LEU A 82 1.77 -9.50 4.16
CA LEU A 82 0.99 -9.29 5.38
C LEU A 82 -0.39 -8.71 5.05
N ASN A 83 -0.45 -7.74 4.13
CA ASN A 83 -1.68 -7.19 3.60
C ASN A 83 -2.57 -8.29 2.99
N GLY A 84 -2.00 -9.14 2.14
CA GLY A 84 -2.70 -10.26 1.53
C GLY A 84 -3.29 -11.23 2.56
N VAL A 85 -2.49 -11.63 3.55
CA VAL A 85 -2.96 -12.52 4.64
C VAL A 85 -4.09 -11.86 5.44
N MET A 86 -3.96 -10.58 5.77
CA MET A 86 -4.97 -9.84 6.52
C MET A 86 -6.30 -9.76 5.75
N TYR A 87 -6.29 -9.48 4.45
CA TYR A 87 -7.51 -9.48 3.63
C TYR A 87 -8.13 -10.87 3.49
N LEU A 88 -7.32 -11.93 3.40
CA LEU A 88 -7.85 -13.31 3.41
C LEU A 88 -8.52 -13.64 4.74
N LEU A 89 -7.92 -13.22 5.87
CA LEU A 89 -8.53 -13.40 7.20
C LEU A 89 -9.83 -12.63 7.34
N LEU A 90 -9.89 -11.37 6.86
CA LEU A 90 -11.10 -10.57 6.87
C LEU A 90 -12.19 -11.19 6.00
N GLY A 91 -11.85 -11.61 4.78
CA GLY A 91 -12.79 -12.28 3.89
C GLY A 91 -13.33 -13.58 4.50
N ALA A 92 -12.46 -14.40 5.08
CA ALA A 92 -12.85 -15.64 5.78
C ALA A 92 -13.73 -15.37 7.01
N TYR A 93 -13.48 -14.29 7.74
CA TYR A 93 -14.30 -13.86 8.86
C TYR A 93 -15.71 -13.47 8.41
N LEU A 94 -15.82 -12.70 7.33
CA LEU A 94 -17.12 -12.28 6.78
C LEU A 94 -17.90 -13.44 6.15
N LEU A 95 -17.22 -14.41 5.54
CA LEU A 95 -17.88 -15.63 5.01
C LEU A 95 -18.56 -16.46 6.08
N ARG A 96 -18.20 -16.29 7.36
CA ARG A 96 -18.89 -16.91 8.50
C ARG A 96 -20.19 -16.21 8.90
N GLY A 97 -20.56 -15.13 8.21
CA GLY A 97 -21.77 -14.35 8.52
C GLY A 97 -21.68 -13.54 9.81
N THR A 98 -20.47 -13.25 10.28
CA THR A 98 -20.25 -12.42 11.47
C THR A 98 -19.78 -11.03 11.04
N PHE A 99 -20.48 -10.00 11.49
CA PHE A 99 -20.06 -8.61 11.30
C PHE A 99 -19.97 -7.92 12.66
N SER A 100 -18.84 -7.25 12.92
CA SER A 100 -18.64 -6.40 14.08
C SER A 100 -18.04 -5.08 13.62
N TYR A 101 -18.79 -4.00 13.74
CA TYR A 101 -18.34 -2.68 13.29
C TYR A 101 -17.03 -2.25 13.96
N VAL A 102 -16.91 -2.46 15.29
CA VAL A 102 -15.68 -2.14 16.02
C VAL A 102 -14.49 -2.99 15.58
N GLY A 103 -14.72 -4.29 15.36
CA GLY A 103 -13.71 -5.19 14.82
C GLY A 103 -13.27 -4.77 13.44
N TYR A 104 -14.22 -4.32 12.62
CA TYR A 104 -13.98 -3.86 11.27
C TYR A 104 -13.17 -2.55 11.23
N LEU A 105 -13.48 -1.58 12.10
CA LEU A 105 -12.69 -0.36 12.26
C LEU A 105 -11.25 -0.66 12.69
N ALA A 106 -11.07 -1.54 13.67
CA ALA A 106 -9.74 -1.94 14.12
C ALA A 106 -8.95 -2.61 12.99
N PHE A 107 -9.61 -3.46 12.21
CA PHE A 107 -9.01 -4.12 11.06
C PHE A 107 -8.61 -3.11 9.96
N SER A 108 -9.50 -2.17 9.64
CA SER A 108 -9.23 -1.08 8.69
C SER A 108 -8.02 -0.24 9.11
N LEU A 109 -7.89 0.07 10.40
CA LEU A 109 -6.76 0.81 10.94
C LEU A 109 -5.44 0.05 10.76
N VAL A 110 -5.44 -1.27 11.00
CA VAL A 110 -4.27 -2.13 10.78
C VAL A 110 -3.91 -2.18 9.30
N LEU A 111 -4.89 -2.40 8.43
CA LEU A 111 -4.68 -2.44 6.97
C LEU A 111 -4.16 -1.09 6.43
N ALA A 112 -4.71 0.02 6.92
CA ALA A 112 -4.25 1.36 6.53
C ALA A 112 -2.82 1.62 7.01
N SER A 113 -2.45 1.11 8.18
CA SER A 113 -1.08 1.19 8.69
C SER A 113 -0.12 0.40 7.81
N LEU A 114 -0.47 -0.84 7.44
CA LEU A 114 0.34 -1.67 6.54
C LEU A 114 0.52 -1.01 5.17
N ARG A 115 -0.55 -0.42 4.62
CA ARG A 115 -0.51 0.32 3.35
C ARG A 115 0.43 1.52 3.42
N ALA A 116 0.46 2.26 4.54
CA ALA A 116 1.37 3.38 4.71
C ALA A 116 2.85 2.95 4.73
N PHE A 117 3.16 1.79 5.32
CA PHE A 117 4.50 1.19 5.24
C PHE A 117 4.87 0.78 3.83
N ASP A 118 3.95 0.14 3.12
CA ASP A 118 4.15 -0.33 1.75
C ASP A 118 4.39 0.84 0.79
N GLU A 119 3.61 1.91 0.90
CA GLU A 119 3.78 3.14 0.11
C GLU A 119 5.15 3.79 0.32
N LEU A 120 5.63 3.83 1.57
CA LEU A 120 6.98 4.34 1.86
C LEU A 120 8.07 3.45 1.25
N ALA A 121 7.93 2.13 1.35
CA ALA A 121 8.86 1.18 0.75
C ALA A 121 8.88 1.33 -0.78
N TYR A 122 7.70 1.41 -1.40
CA TYR A 122 7.54 1.63 -2.83
C TYR A 122 8.23 2.92 -3.29
N ASN A 123 7.92 4.05 -2.63
CA ASN A 123 8.49 5.36 -2.96
C ASN A 123 10.01 5.40 -2.82
N SER A 124 10.57 4.60 -1.92
CA SER A 124 12.02 4.49 -1.71
C SER A 124 12.70 3.59 -2.76
N ILE A 125 12.02 2.55 -3.24
CA ILE A 125 12.57 1.58 -4.22
C ILE A 125 12.39 2.09 -5.65
N PHE A 126 11.29 2.73 -5.95
CA PHE A 126 10.89 3.13 -7.30
C PHE A 126 12.00 3.88 -8.06
N PRO A 127 12.62 4.96 -7.49
CA PRO A 127 13.69 5.68 -8.17
C PRO A 127 14.92 4.82 -8.49
N MET A 128 15.22 3.82 -7.62
CA MET A 128 16.39 2.94 -7.79
C MET A 128 16.23 1.97 -8.95
N LEU A 129 15.00 1.69 -9.38
CA LEU A 129 14.70 0.77 -10.47
C LEU A 129 14.62 1.47 -11.84
N LEU A 130 14.63 2.80 -11.86
CA LEU A 130 14.59 3.58 -13.09
C LEU A 130 15.97 3.68 -13.73
N PRO A 131 16.10 3.37 -15.04
CA PRO A 131 17.33 3.60 -15.77
C PRO A 131 17.61 5.10 -15.89
N GLU A 132 18.89 5.50 -15.78
CA GLU A 132 19.33 6.88 -15.99
C GLU A 132 18.81 7.46 -17.31
N GLY A 133 18.16 8.61 -17.25
CA GLY A 133 17.57 9.32 -18.38
C GLY A 133 16.19 8.79 -18.82
N ALA A 134 15.59 7.86 -18.04
CA ALA A 134 14.23 7.36 -18.26
C ALA A 134 13.28 7.73 -17.11
N GLU A 135 13.75 8.51 -16.13
CA GLU A 135 13.02 8.83 -14.89
C GLU A 135 11.65 9.45 -15.17
N GLN A 136 11.61 10.48 -16.02
CA GLN A 136 10.35 11.16 -16.36
C GLN A 136 9.32 10.19 -16.99
N LYS A 137 9.77 9.26 -17.82
CA LYS A 137 8.88 8.26 -18.43
C LYS A 137 8.41 7.23 -17.42
N GLY A 138 9.29 6.81 -16.49
CA GLY A 138 8.95 5.90 -15.41
C GLY A 138 7.88 6.48 -14.50
N TYR A 139 8.07 7.72 -14.06
CA TYR A 139 7.06 8.42 -13.27
C TYR A 139 5.75 8.65 -14.03
N ALA A 140 5.79 8.95 -15.33
CA ALA A 140 4.59 9.08 -16.14
C ALA A 140 3.79 7.77 -16.21
N VAL A 141 4.47 6.62 -16.37
CA VAL A 141 3.80 5.30 -16.34
C VAL A 141 3.18 5.04 -14.97
N ALA A 142 3.94 5.22 -13.89
CA ALA A 142 3.47 4.97 -12.53
C ALA A 142 2.28 5.87 -12.14
N SER A 143 2.35 7.17 -12.46
CA SER A 143 1.29 8.12 -12.14
C SER A 143 0.01 7.92 -12.95
N THR A 144 0.09 7.30 -14.12
CA THR A 144 -1.07 7.02 -14.99
C THR A 144 -1.72 5.69 -14.65
N LEU A 145 -0.96 4.72 -14.14
CA LEU A 145 -1.43 3.36 -13.90
C LEU A 145 -2.65 3.32 -12.96
N TYR A 146 -2.53 3.92 -11.78
CA TYR A 146 -3.59 3.88 -10.77
C TYR A 146 -4.88 4.60 -11.21
N PRO A 147 -4.85 5.84 -11.76
CA PRO A 147 -6.06 6.50 -12.27
C PRO A 147 -6.77 5.71 -13.38
N VAL A 148 -6.01 5.14 -14.31
CA VAL A 148 -6.58 4.33 -15.40
C VAL A 148 -7.26 3.08 -14.82
N LEU A 149 -6.56 2.33 -13.97
CA LEU A 149 -7.14 1.16 -13.32
C LEU A 149 -8.37 1.52 -12.49
N ARG A 150 -8.36 2.65 -11.80
CA ARG A 150 -9.49 3.10 -10.98
C ARG A 150 -10.74 3.37 -11.82
N VAL A 151 -10.61 4.04 -12.97
CA VAL A 151 -11.73 4.30 -13.88
C VAL A 151 -12.34 2.98 -14.38
N MET A 152 -11.53 1.98 -14.67
CA MET A 152 -11.99 0.68 -15.17
C MET A 152 -12.53 -0.20 -14.05
N MET A 153 -11.86 -0.23 -12.92
CA MET A 153 -12.15 -1.18 -11.84
C MET A 153 -13.34 -0.76 -10.98
N LEU A 154 -13.64 0.54 -10.82
CA LEU A 154 -14.79 0.96 -10.00
C LEU A 154 -16.12 0.41 -10.51
N PRO A 155 -16.49 0.57 -11.81
CA PRO A 155 -17.71 -0.04 -12.35
C PRO A 155 -17.68 -1.57 -12.28
N LEU A 156 -16.51 -2.17 -12.58
CA LEU A 156 -16.35 -3.61 -12.51
C LEU A 156 -16.51 -4.13 -11.07
N SER A 157 -16.01 -3.40 -10.10
CA SER A 157 -16.14 -3.75 -8.68
C SER A 157 -17.59 -3.75 -8.21
N ALA A 158 -18.42 -2.82 -8.73
CA ALA A 158 -19.85 -2.81 -8.43
C ALA A 158 -20.55 -4.07 -8.99
N VAL A 159 -20.27 -4.44 -10.24
CA VAL A 159 -20.82 -5.66 -10.85
C VAL A 159 -20.35 -6.92 -10.10
N LEU A 160 -19.07 -6.97 -9.73
CA LEU A 160 -18.52 -8.11 -8.97
C LEU A 160 -19.11 -8.16 -7.56
N LEU A 161 -19.37 -7.02 -6.92
CA LEU A 161 -19.99 -6.97 -5.60
C LEU A 161 -21.39 -7.60 -5.63
N ASP A 162 -22.20 -7.25 -6.65
CA ASP A 162 -23.53 -7.82 -6.85
C ASP A 162 -23.46 -9.33 -7.15
N ALA A 163 -22.47 -9.77 -7.92
CA ALA A 163 -22.36 -11.14 -8.39
C ALA A 163 -21.85 -12.10 -7.30
N VAL A 164 -20.83 -11.71 -6.52
CA VAL A 164 -20.12 -12.62 -5.59
C VAL A 164 -20.13 -12.14 -4.14
N GLY A 165 -20.49 -10.90 -3.89
CA GLY A 165 -20.52 -10.30 -2.55
C GLY A 165 -19.20 -9.76 -2.05
N ALA A 166 -19.26 -8.94 -0.99
CA ALA A 166 -18.11 -8.22 -0.45
C ALA A 166 -17.00 -9.15 0.07
N ALA A 167 -17.37 -10.25 0.74
CA ALA A 167 -16.41 -11.19 1.31
C ALA A 167 -15.47 -11.79 0.25
N TRP A 168 -16.02 -12.15 -0.92
CA TRP A 168 -15.22 -12.71 -2.02
C TRP A 168 -14.34 -11.66 -2.70
N LEU A 169 -14.78 -10.40 -2.76
CA LEU A 169 -13.93 -9.31 -3.24
C LEU A 169 -12.73 -9.09 -2.33
N LEU A 170 -12.91 -9.19 -1.01
CA LEU A 170 -11.81 -9.10 -0.05
C LEU A 170 -10.87 -10.30 -0.12
N VAL A 171 -11.40 -11.51 -0.33
CA VAL A 171 -10.56 -12.69 -0.62
C VAL A 171 -9.76 -12.47 -1.90
N GLY A 172 -10.40 -11.96 -2.97
CA GLY A 172 -9.74 -11.62 -4.22
C GLY A 172 -8.61 -10.60 -4.04
N GLN A 173 -8.85 -9.55 -3.25
CA GLN A 173 -7.81 -8.59 -2.86
C GLN A 173 -6.64 -9.29 -2.17
N GLY A 174 -6.91 -10.16 -1.19
CA GLY A 174 -5.88 -10.90 -0.48
C GLY A 174 -5.03 -11.76 -1.43
N VAL A 175 -5.66 -12.46 -2.36
CA VAL A 175 -4.96 -13.27 -3.37
C VAL A 175 -4.10 -12.39 -4.28
N LEU A 176 -4.62 -11.26 -4.76
CA LEU A 176 -3.88 -10.34 -5.63
C LEU A 176 -2.69 -9.71 -4.91
N SER A 177 -2.81 -9.36 -3.63
CA SER A 177 -1.67 -8.89 -2.82
C SER A 177 -0.59 -9.95 -2.65
N LEU A 178 -0.96 -11.21 -2.40
CA LEU A 178 0.01 -12.31 -2.34
C LEU A 178 0.69 -12.56 -3.68
N MET A 179 -0.03 -12.42 -4.79
CA MET A 179 0.55 -12.49 -6.14
C MET A 179 1.51 -11.32 -6.39
N ALA A 180 1.16 -10.10 -5.95
CA ALA A 180 2.03 -8.93 -6.02
C ALA A 180 3.34 -9.19 -5.26
N ALA A 181 3.27 -9.65 -4.01
CA ALA A 181 4.42 -10.03 -3.21
C ALA A 181 5.31 -11.09 -3.89
N ALA A 182 4.69 -12.11 -4.51
CA ALA A 182 5.41 -13.13 -5.26
C ALA A 182 6.15 -12.55 -6.46
N VAL A 183 5.54 -11.63 -7.21
CA VAL A 183 6.16 -10.92 -8.34
C VAL A 183 7.30 -10.03 -7.86
N GLU A 184 7.10 -9.28 -6.77
CA GLU A 184 8.11 -8.39 -6.18
C GLU A 184 9.32 -9.13 -5.63
N SER A 185 9.12 -10.35 -5.12
CA SER A 185 10.22 -11.20 -4.66
C SER A 185 11.26 -11.46 -5.75
N GLY A 186 10.84 -11.45 -7.03
CA GLY A 186 11.70 -11.59 -8.21
C GLY A 186 12.54 -10.36 -8.55
N ILE A 187 12.30 -9.20 -7.92
CA ILE A 187 13.07 -7.97 -8.13
C ILE A 187 14.48 -8.18 -7.56
N ARG A 188 15.49 -7.84 -8.34
CA ARG A 188 16.90 -7.95 -7.94
C ARG A 188 17.48 -6.56 -7.77
N ILE A 189 17.62 -6.12 -6.51
CA ILE A 189 18.26 -4.85 -6.14
C ILE A 189 19.55 -5.17 -5.41
N HIS A 190 20.64 -4.49 -5.79
CA HIS A 190 21.85 -4.42 -4.98
C HIS A 190 21.64 -3.28 -3.98
N GLU A 191 21.15 -3.61 -2.80
CA GLU A 191 21.10 -2.65 -1.70
C GLU A 191 22.49 -2.66 -1.04
N GLU A 192 23.24 -1.58 -1.21
CA GLU A 192 24.41 -1.34 -0.37
C GLU A 192 23.91 -1.17 1.06
N ARG A 193 24.21 -2.17 1.91
CA ARG A 193 23.98 -2.04 3.35
C ARG A 193 24.81 -0.86 3.83
N ARG A 194 24.18 0.27 4.09
CA ARG A 194 24.84 1.31 4.87
C ARG A 194 25.22 0.69 6.21
N PRO A 195 26.50 0.83 6.63
CA PRO A 195 26.89 0.39 7.96
C PRO A 195 25.94 1.05 8.97
N PRO A 196 25.55 0.36 10.04
CA PRO A 196 24.80 0.99 11.11
C PRO A 196 25.70 2.12 11.66
N GLU A 197 25.41 3.35 11.23
CA GLU A 197 25.98 4.50 11.90
C GLU A 197 25.56 4.42 13.36
N GLU A 198 26.50 4.72 14.27
CA GLU A 198 26.32 4.65 15.73
C GLU A 198 25.17 5.49 16.30
N SER A 199 24.38 6.11 15.45
CA SER A 199 23.26 6.98 15.76
C SER A 199 21.87 6.35 15.66
N SER A 200 21.72 5.03 15.86
CA SER A 200 20.40 4.38 15.98
C SER A 200 19.68 4.71 17.31
N SER A 201 20.09 5.76 18.00
CA SER A 201 19.44 6.20 19.23
C SER A 201 18.15 6.96 18.93
N LEU A 202 17.10 6.75 19.74
CA LEU A 202 15.88 7.55 19.73
C LEU A 202 16.16 9.07 19.75
N ARG A 203 17.32 9.49 20.27
CA ARG A 203 17.77 10.89 20.26
C ARG A 203 18.12 11.40 18.87
N ALA A 204 18.78 10.60 18.04
CA ALA A 204 19.08 10.98 16.67
C ALA A 204 17.79 11.09 15.85
N TRP A 205 16.87 10.14 16.02
CA TRP A 205 15.55 10.18 15.40
C TRP A 205 14.77 11.46 15.79
N TRP A 206 14.74 11.81 17.08
CA TRP A 206 14.11 13.08 17.52
C TRP A 206 14.80 14.33 16.99
N ALA A 207 16.12 14.28 16.77
CA ALA A 207 16.86 15.37 16.15
C ALA A 207 16.45 15.55 14.69
N ASP A 208 16.36 14.46 13.93
CA ASP A 208 15.94 14.48 12.51
C ASP A 208 14.49 14.98 12.37
N VAL A 209 13.57 14.53 13.23
CA VAL A 209 12.17 15.03 13.25
C VAL A 209 12.11 16.52 13.60
N LYS A 210 12.92 16.97 14.57
CA LYS A 210 12.99 18.39 14.93
C LYS A 210 13.57 19.26 13.80
N GLU A 211 14.55 18.74 13.09
CA GLU A 211 15.17 19.44 11.97
C GLU A 211 14.19 19.57 10.80
N ALA A 212 13.49 18.49 10.45
CA ALA A 212 12.43 18.52 9.45
C ALA A 212 11.31 19.50 9.82
N ALA A 213 10.85 19.49 11.09
CA ALA A 213 9.84 20.43 11.57
C ALA A 213 10.33 21.89 11.58
N ARG A 214 11.64 22.12 11.83
CA ARG A 214 12.24 23.45 11.76
C ARG A 214 12.31 23.94 10.32
N TYR A 215 12.66 23.07 9.37
CA TYR A 215 12.70 23.40 7.93
C TYR A 215 11.33 23.83 7.42
N LEU A 216 10.28 23.06 7.76
CA LEU A 216 8.89 23.40 7.39
C LEU A 216 8.38 24.73 8.00
N ARG A 217 9.01 25.22 9.07
CA ARG A 217 8.60 26.46 9.73
C ARG A 217 9.37 27.69 9.19
N GLN A 218 10.41 27.47 8.39
CA GLN A 218 11.25 28.56 7.85
C GLN A 218 10.86 28.97 6.41
N GLU A 219 10.03 28.17 5.72
CA GLU A 219 9.37 28.49 4.45
C GLU A 219 7.89 28.91 4.68
#